data_a43705562f6fa47e44895ca44126b154
#
_entry.id   a43705562f6fa47e44895ca44126b154
#
_cell.length_a   1.000
_cell.length_b   1.000
_cell.length_c   1.000
_cell.angle_alpha   90.00
_cell.angle_beta   90.00
_cell.angle_gamma   90.00
#
_symmetry.space_group_name_H-M   'P 1'
#
loop_
_entity.id
_entity.type
_entity.pdbx_description
1 polymer ?
#
loop_
_entity_poly.entity_id
_entity_poly.type
_entity_poly.pdbx_seq_one_letter_code
_entity_poly.pdbx_strand_id
1 'polypeptide(L)'
;GQQQLVLIARALVSASQNILLDEPCSALDLGNQQVVLQLIVDLAHRQTRTVLFTTHDPNHALQVASHTLLLLPEGQWLAGETADVLSETHLRQAYGLPVRLIHHAASAFPLLASGFTLRR
;
A
#
# COMPACT_ATOMS: atom_id res chain seq x y z
N GLY A 1 13.99 -6.56 -9.76
CA GLY A 1 12.87 -7.42 -9.50
C GLY A 1 13.15 -8.68 -8.72
N GLN A 2 14.15 -9.44 -9.08
CA GLN A 2 14.44 -10.72 -8.41
C GLN A 2 14.89 -10.53 -6.95
N GLN A 3 15.56 -9.43 -6.64
CA GLN A 3 16.02 -9.16 -5.28
C GLN A 3 14.86 -8.97 -4.31
N GLN A 4 13.79 -8.31 -4.71
CA GLN A 4 12.61 -8.14 -3.88
C GLN A 4 11.93 -9.47 -3.60
N LEU A 5 11.83 -10.34 -4.61
CA LEU A 5 11.24 -11.67 -4.43
C LEU A 5 12.08 -12.54 -3.49
N VAL A 6 13.41 -12.43 -3.53
CA VAL A 6 14.29 -13.14 -2.61
C VAL A 6 14.11 -12.65 -1.17
N LEU A 7 14.00 -11.33 -0.96
CA LEU A 7 13.74 -10.76 0.37
C LEU A 7 12.43 -11.25 0.95
N ILE A 8 11.39 -11.34 0.15
CA ILE A 8 10.09 -11.83 0.59
C ILE A 8 10.15 -13.33 0.89
N ALA A 9 10.86 -14.10 0.05
CA ALA A 9 11.08 -15.52 0.33
C ALA A 9 11.78 -15.73 1.67
N ARG A 10 12.75 -14.89 2.01
CA ARG A 10 13.40 -14.93 3.35
C ARG A 10 12.40 -14.64 4.46
N ALA A 11 11.50 -13.67 4.26
CA ALA A 11 10.46 -13.37 5.23
C ALA A 11 9.52 -14.54 5.44
N LEU A 12 9.16 -15.27 4.36
CA LEU A 12 8.30 -16.45 4.43
C LEU A 12 8.89 -17.58 5.25
N VAL A 13 10.21 -17.82 5.16
CA VAL A 13 10.88 -18.89 5.91
C VAL A 13 11.35 -18.44 7.30
N SER A 14 11.25 -17.15 7.59
CA SER A 14 11.58 -16.60 8.90
C SER A 14 10.56 -17.04 9.93
N ALA A 15 11.01 -17.29 11.15
CA ALA A 15 10.12 -17.55 12.29
C ALA A 15 9.66 -16.26 12.98
N SER A 16 10.03 -15.09 12.48
CA SER A 16 9.72 -13.81 13.10
C SER A 16 8.22 -13.50 13.04
N GLN A 17 7.66 -13.08 14.16
CA GLN A 17 6.26 -12.62 14.24
C GLN A 17 6.06 -11.30 13.53
N ASN A 18 7.07 -10.43 13.54
CA ASN A 18 7.01 -9.11 12.93
C ASN A 18 7.91 -9.08 11.70
N ILE A 19 7.37 -8.63 10.58
CA ILE A 19 8.07 -8.56 9.30
C ILE A 19 8.07 -7.12 8.83
N LEU A 20 9.25 -6.61 8.48
CA LEU A 20 9.43 -5.27 7.95
C LEU A 20 9.90 -5.38 6.50
N LEU A 21 9.16 -4.78 5.58
CA LEU A 21 9.47 -4.74 4.15
C LEU A 21 9.58 -3.30 3.69
N ASP A 22 10.73 -2.94 3.14
CA ASP A 22 10.96 -1.60 2.62
C ASP A 22 10.73 -1.59 1.11
N GLU A 23 9.65 -0.91 0.69
CA GLU A 23 9.25 -0.80 -0.72
C GLU A 23 9.26 -2.13 -1.47
N PRO A 24 8.50 -3.13 -1.00
CA PRO A 24 8.61 -4.49 -1.55
C PRO A 24 8.13 -4.60 -3.01
N CYS A 25 7.34 -3.64 -3.50
CA CYS A 25 6.86 -3.64 -4.89
C CYS A 25 7.69 -2.76 -5.82
N SER A 26 8.72 -2.09 -5.31
CA SER A 26 9.59 -1.21 -6.09
C SER A 26 10.27 -1.99 -7.23
N ALA A 27 10.31 -1.41 -8.43
CA ALA A 27 10.95 -1.98 -9.62
C ALA A 27 10.33 -3.30 -10.11
N LEU A 28 9.13 -3.66 -9.64
CA LEU A 28 8.39 -4.82 -10.14
C LEU A 28 7.35 -4.40 -11.18
N ASP A 29 7.10 -5.29 -12.16
CA ASP A 29 5.96 -5.13 -13.05
C ASP A 29 4.64 -5.37 -12.31
N LEU A 30 3.52 -5.04 -12.95
CA LEU A 30 2.20 -5.15 -12.31
C LEU A 30 1.88 -6.57 -11.83
N GLY A 31 2.24 -7.59 -12.62
CA GLY A 31 1.98 -8.97 -12.24
C GLY A 31 2.74 -9.37 -10.98
N ASN A 32 4.03 -9.05 -10.93
CA ASN A 32 4.86 -9.34 -9.77
C ASN A 32 4.48 -8.51 -8.55
N GLN A 33 4.03 -7.26 -8.75
CA GLN A 33 3.47 -6.47 -7.64
C GLN A 33 2.29 -7.17 -7.00
N GLN A 34 1.37 -7.72 -7.79
CA GLN A 34 0.22 -8.45 -7.26
C GLN A 34 0.64 -9.71 -6.51
N VAL A 35 1.66 -10.41 -6.97
CA VAL A 35 2.22 -11.57 -6.24
C VAL A 35 2.71 -11.14 -4.87
N VAL A 36 3.48 -10.04 -4.79
CA VAL A 36 4.01 -9.54 -3.52
C VAL A 36 2.89 -9.11 -2.58
N LEU A 37 1.90 -8.38 -3.08
CA LEU A 37 0.78 -7.92 -2.27
C LEU A 37 -0.03 -9.10 -1.71
N GLN A 38 -0.23 -10.15 -2.51
CA GLN A 38 -0.90 -11.36 -2.05
C GLN A 38 -0.08 -12.08 -0.98
N LEU A 39 1.24 -12.12 -1.09
CA LEU A 39 2.11 -12.69 -0.07
C LEU A 39 2.02 -11.93 1.24
N ILE A 40 1.94 -10.60 1.19
CA ILE A 40 1.75 -9.77 2.39
C ILE A 40 0.43 -10.13 3.08
N VAL A 41 -0.65 -10.24 2.32
CA VAL A 41 -1.96 -10.64 2.85
C VAL A 41 -1.88 -12.03 3.50
N ASP A 42 -1.25 -12.98 2.82
CA ASP A 42 -1.12 -14.35 3.33
C ASP A 42 -0.30 -14.41 4.62
N LEU A 43 0.79 -13.66 4.72
CA LEU A 43 1.59 -13.57 5.95
C LEU A 43 0.76 -13.02 7.11
N ALA A 44 -0.01 -11.96 6.85
CA ALA A 44 -0.78 -11.28 7.88
C ALA A 44 -1.97 -12.13 8.34
N HIS A 45 -2.71 -12.73 7.41
CA HIS A 45 -3.97 -13.42 7.73
C HIS A 45 -3.80 -14.89 8.03
N ARG A 46 -3.07 -15.63 7.18
CA ARG A 46 -2.92 -17.08 7.35
C ARG A 46 -1.90 -17.44 8.40
N GLN A 47 -0.82 -16.68 8.50
CA GLN A 47 0.25 -16.95 9.46
C GLN A 47 0.17 -16.07 10.70
N THR A 48 -0.80 -15.19 10.78
CA THR A 48 -1.04 -14.30 11.91
C THR A 48 0.20 -13.47 12.29
N ARG A 49 0.94 -13.03 11.29
CA ARG A 49 2.12 -12.20 11.46
C ARG A 49 1.77 -10.74 11.31
N THR A 50 2.51 -9.85 11.95
CA THR A 50 2.42 -8.42 11.72
C THR A 50 3.38 -8.04 10.60
N VAL A 51 2.85 -7.46 9.53
CA VAL A 51 3.64 -6.99 8.40
C VAL A 51 3.57 -5.48 8.33
N LEU A 52 4.72 -4.83 8.38
CA LEU A 52 4.86 -3.40 8.12
C LEU A 52 5.62 -3.24 6.81
N PHE A 53 5.04 -2.52 5.87
CA PHE A 53 5.74 -2.24 4.61
C PHE A 53 5.62 -0.76 4.25
N THR A 54 6.63 -0.25 3.56
CA THR A 54 6.61 1.09 3.02
C THR A 54 6.25 1.06 1.55
N THR A 55 5.65 2.14 1.05
CA THR A 55 5.28 2.24 -0.36
C THR A 55 5.11 3.70 -0.77
N HIS A 56 5.39 3.99 -2.03
CA HIS A 56 5.03 5.26 -2.66
C HIS A 56 3.66 5.20 -3.33
N ASP A 57 3.05 4.02 -3.41
CA ASP A 57 1.79 3.84 -4.11
C ASP A 57 0.65 3.64 -3.11
N PRO A 58 -0.20 4.66 -2.91
CA PRO A 58 -1.34 4.54 -2.00
C PRO A 58 -2.30 3.42 -2.38
N ASN A 59 -2.37 3.04 -3.65
CA ASN A 59 -3.21 1.93 -4.10
C ASN A 59 -2.79 0.61 -3.46
N HIS A 60 -1.50 0.39 -3.22
CA HIS A 60 -1.03 -0.81 -2.53
C HIS A 60 -1.53 -0.84 -1.09
N ALA A 61 -1.46 0.27 -0.38
CA ALA A 61 -1.99 0.36 0.98
C ALA A 61 -3.52 0.19 1.00
N LEU A 62 -4.23 0.83 0.09
CA LEU A 62 -5.68 0.67 -0.04
C LEU A 62 -6.07 -0.78 -0.29
N GLN A 63 -5.25 -1.52 -1.03
CA GLN A 63 -5.52 -2.91 -1.37
C GLN A 63 -5.32 -3.86 -0.20
N VAL A 64 -4.25 -3.71 0.60
CA VAL A 64 -3.85 -4.75 1.54
C VAL A 64 -3.70 -4.30 2.99
N ALA A 65 -3.53 -3.02 3.26
CA ALA A 65 -3.23 -2.57 4.62
C ALA A 65 -4.49 -2.34 5.44
N SER A 66 -4.51 -2.88 6.66
CA SER A 66 -5.58 -2.61 7.62
C SER A 66 -5.40 -1.22 8.25
N HIS A 67 -4.16 -0.85 8.53
CA HIS A 67 -3.78 0.43 9.12
C HIS A 67 -2.69 1.07 8.29
N THR A 68 -2.68 2.40 8.26
CA THR A 68 -1.73 3.18 7.46
C THR A 68 -1.21 4.34 8.27
N LEU A 69 0.07 4.63 8.10
CA LEU A 69 0.69 5.88 8.51
C LEU A 69 1.00 6.68 7.27
N LEU A 70 0.40 7.85 7.13
CA LEU A 70 0.59 8.74 5.99
C LEU A 70 1.49 9.90 6.41
N LEU A 71 2.59 10.06 5.70
CA LEU A 71 3.49 11.20 5.91
C LEU A 71 2.96 12.40 5.14
N LEU A 72 2.86 13.52 5.82
CA LEU A 72 2.39 14.78 5.28
C LEU A 72 3.55 15.78 5.18
N PRO A 73 3.38 16.88 4.42
CA PRO A 73 4.38 17.94 4.40
C PRO A 73 4.67 18.50 5.79
N GLU A 74 5.85 19.10 5.94
CA GLU A 74 6.28 19.80 7.16
C GLU A 74 6.40 18.89 8.39
N GLY A 75 6.74 17.61 8.17
CA GLY A 75 6.95 16.65 9.24
C GLY A 75 5.69 16.19 9.96
N GLN A 76 4.53 16.50 9.43
CA GLN A 76 3.27 16.03 9.96
C GLN A 76 2.98 14.59 9.50
N TRP A 77 2.11 13.92 10.21
CA TRP A 77 1.71 12.56 9.87
C TRP A 77 0.32 12.24 10.40
N LEU A 78 -0.32 11.27 9.78
CA LEU A 78 -1.60 10.71 10.21
C LEU A 78 -1.47 9.21 10.29
N ALA A 79 -2.08 8.60 11.29
CA ALA A 79 -2.10 7.15 11.44
C ALA A 79 -3.47 6.67 11.89
N GLY A 80 -3.87 5.50 11.43
CA GLY A 80 -5.15 4.90 11.78
C GLY A 80 -5.59 3.86 10.77
N GLU A 81 -6.87 3.56 10.76
CA GLU A 81 -7.44 2.66 9.77
C GLU A 81 -7.24 3.22 8.36
N THR A 82 -6.87 2.36 7.43
CA THR A 82 -6.51 2.76 6.07
C THR A 82 -7.60 3.59 5.39
N ALA A 83 -8.87 3.18 5.53
CA ALA A 83 -9.98 3.91 4.91
C ALA A 83 -10.12 5.34 5.43
N ASP A 84 -9.80 5.58 6.70
CA ASP A 84 -9.87 6.91 7.31
C ASP A 84 -8.66 7.75 6.95
N VAL A 85 -7.47 7.18 6.97
CA VAL A 85 -6.21 7.89 6.71
C VAL A 85 -6.08 8.25 5.24
N LEU A 86 -6.40 7.30 4.34
CA LEU A 86 -6.27 7.51 2.90
C LEU A 86 -7.57 8.03 2.27
N SER A 87 -8.12 9.09 2.85
CA SER A 87 -9.25 9.82 2.28
C SER A 87 -8.78 10.74 1.15
N GLU A 88 -9.70 11.17 0.30
CA GLU A 88 -9.38 12.15 -0.76
C GLU A 88 -8.79 13.42 -0.19
N THR A 89 -9.33 13.92 0.92
CA THR A 89 -8.85 15.13 1.57
C THR A 89 -7.39 14.97 2.04
N HIS A 90 -7.08 13.90 2.74
CA HIS A 90 -5.73 13.65 3.24
C HIS A 90 -4.73 13.40 2.12
N LEU A 91 -5.14 12.70 1.08
CA LEU A 91 -4.27 12.44 -0.07
C LEU A 91 -3.99 13.69 -0.89
N ARG A 92 -4.97 14.60 -1.02
CA ARG A 92 -4.71 15.92 -1.62
C ARG A 92 -3.69 16.70 -0.81
N GLN A 93 -3.81 16.66 0.51
CA GLN A 93 -2.88 17.33 1.41
C GLN A 93 -1.47 16.74 1.28
N ALA A 94 -1.37 15.41 1.21
CA ALA A 94 -0.08 14.73 1.12
C ALA A 94 0.64 14.97 -0.21
N TYR A 95 -0.09 14.96 -1.31
CA TYR A 95 0.50 15.01 -2.66
C TYR A 95 0.40 16.37 -3.34
N GLY A 96 -0.38 17.29 -2.80
CA GLY A 96 -0.52 18.63 -3.35
C GLY A 96 -1.23 18.69 -4.71
N LEU A 97 -2.01 17.67 -5.04
CA LEU A 97 -2.76 17.61 -6.29
C LEU A 97 -4.13 16.98 -6.08
N PRO A 98 -5.11 17.25 -6.96
CA PRO A 98 -6.41 16.60 -6.86
C PRO A 98 -6.31 15.10 -7.07
N VAL A 99 -6.95 14.35 -6.19
CA VAL A 99 -7.03 12.90 -6.28
C VAL A 99 -8.48 12.46 -6.07
N ARG A 100 -8.85 11.33 -6.63
CA ARG A 100 -10.16 10.72 -6.49
C ARG A 100 -10.04 9.26 -6.11
N LEU A 101 -10.87 8.84 -5.18
CA LEU A 101 -11.06 7.43 -4.86
C LEU A 101 -12.19 6.89 -5.73
N ILE A 102 -11.89 5.89 -6.54
CA ILE A 102 -12.85 5.28 -7.45
C ILE A 102 -13.26 3.93 -6.89
N HIS A 103 -14.57 3.79 -6.65
CA HIS A 103 -15.13 2.53 -6.19
C HIS A 103 -15.66 1.77 -7.41
N HIS A 104 -15.15 0.56 -7.59
CA HIS A 104 -15.56 -0.32 -8.67
C HIS A 104 -16.31 -1.52 -8.11
N ALA A 105 -17.43 -1.90 -8.73
CA ALA A 105 -18.28 -2.96 -8.21
C ALA A 105 -17.57 -4.31 -8.04
N ALA A 106 -16.56 -4.59 -8.86
CA ALA A 106 -15.80 -5.84 -8.80
C ALA A 106 -14.60 -5.77 -7.83
N SER A 107 -14.31 -4.60 -7.24
CA SER A 107 -13.20 -4.42 -6.31
C SER A 107 -13.68 -4.38 -4.87
N ALA A 108 -12.97 -5.08 -4.00
CA ALA A 108 -13.21 -5.02 -2.56
C ALA A 108 -12.66 -3.74 -1.90
N PHE A 109 -11.91 -2.94 -2.65
CA PHE A 109 -11.25 -1.73 -2.16
C PHE A 109 -11.31 -0.64 -3.24
N PRO A 110 -11.28 0.66 -2.85
CA PRO A 110 -11.25 1.75 -3.83
C PRO A 110 -9.90 1.86 -4.52
N LEU A 111 -9.89 2.43 -5.70
CA LEU A 111 -8.68 2.78 -6.43
C LEU A 111 -8.49 4.28 -6.40
N LEU A 112 -7.25 4.70 -6.22
CA LEU A 112 -6.87 6.09 -6.27
C LEU A 112 -6.46 6.46 -7.69
N ALA A 113 -7.04 7.51 -8.21
CA ALA A 113 -6.65 8.10 -9.48
C ALA A 113 -6.28 9.56 -9.27
N SER A 114 -5.21 10.03 -9.93
CA SER A 114 -4.87 11.45 -9.90
C SER A 114 -5.94 12.22 -10.67
N GLY A 115 -6.43 13.28 -10.01
CA GLY A 115 -7.54 14.05 -10.55
C GLY A 115 -7.07 15.24 -11.35
N PHE A 116 -6.65 15.04 -12.58
CA PHE A 116 -6.51 16.18 -13.46
C PHE A 116 -7.70 16.23 -14.40
N THR A 117 -8.13 17.46 -14.62
CA THR A 117 -9.23 17.72 -15.56
C THR A 117 -8.68 17.69 -16.97
N LEU A 118 -9.19 16.79 -17.78
CA LEU A 118 -8.92 16.84 -19.21
C LEU A 118 -9.65 18.04 -19.80
N ARG A 119 -8.90 18.96 -20.36
CA ARG A 119 -9.48 20.06 -21.13
C ARG A 119 -9.92 19.53 -22.48
N ARG A 120 -11.16 19.79 -22.77
CA ARG A 120 -11.72 19.48 -24.09
C ARG A 120 -11.69 20.70 -24.98
#